data_1f01947b7d996b019f5c47d966a98a86
#
_entry.id   1f01947b7d996b019f5c47d966a98a86
#
_cell.length_a   1.000
_cell.length_b   1.000
_cell.length_c   1.000
_cell.angle_alpha   90.00
_cell.angle_beta   90.00
_cell.angle_gamma   90.00
#
_symmetry.space_group_name_H-M   'P 1'
#
loop_
_entity.id
_entity.type
_entity.pdbx_description
1 polymer ?
#
loop_
_entity_poly.entity_id
_entity_poly.type
_entity_poly.pdbx_seq_one_letter_code
_entity_poly.pdbx_strand_id
1 'polypeptide(L)'
;MSRQNGRVIEHHVRVWPSAEPHPRGDQLAWKIAEVAAERIDPDTDVVDMVINRVIDNAAVATASLGRGPVLAARAQAEAHRVSAGGAGATIAGSDQLTSPEWAAWANGVAVRELDYHDTFLSAEYSHPGDNIPPILAVAQHLDRTGEELLRGIVTGYEIQIDLVKGISLHRHKIDHVAHLGPSAAAGIGTLLGLPADVIHQAIGQALHTTTATRQSRKGEISTWKAHAPAFAGKMAVEAVDRAMRGQTSPAPIYEGEDGVIAWLLDGADADYVVPLPAAGERRRAILDSYTKEHSAEYQAQAWIDLARRLGARRPDLRDPANVARITLHTSHHTHVVIGSGAGDPQKYDPTASRETLDHSIPYIFTVALQDGAWDHVASYAPERAGRADTVELWRKVGTLEDAEWTRRYHSNDPAEKAFGGRIEVELADGERIVEEIAVADAHPLGARPFGRADYVAKFRGLAEGVLAPEEIDRFLALAERLPELGAHELRGLTVTPIDDPLRTHPVPEGVF
;
A
#
# COMPACT_ATOMS: atom_id res chain seq x y z
N MET A 1 24.80 -10.13 -3.44
CA MET A 1 24.86 -10.94 -2.20
C MET A 1 23.67 -11.88 -2.23
N SER A 2 23.88 -13.19 -2.23
CA SER A 2 22.81 -14.20 -2.16
C SER A 2 22.07 -13.98 -0.83
N ARG A 3 20.78 -13.59 -0.88
CA ARG A 3 19.92 -13.57 0.29
C ARG A 3 19.82 -15.03 0.77
N GLN A 4 20.25 -15.31 2.01
CA GLN A 4 19.89 -16.56 2.67
C GLN A 4 18.37 -16.50 2.88
N ASN A 5 17.61 -17.09 1.96
CA ASN A 5 16.18 -17.29 2.14
C ASN A 5 16.01 -18.25 3.31
N GLY A 6 15.32 -17.80 4.36
CA GLY A 6 14.88 -18.66 5.45
C GLY A 6 14.04 -19.82 4.90
N ARG A 7 13.88 -20.87 5.71
CA ARG A 7 13.05 -22.03 5.31
C ARG A 7 11.58 -21.60 5.27
N VAL A 8 10.97 -21.67 4.08
CA VAL A 8 9.54 -21.41 3.83
C VAL A 8 8.82 -22.74 3.69
N ILE A 9 7.60 -22.82 4.22
CA ILE A 9 6.70 -23.97 4.06
C ILE A 9 5.56 -23.53 3.14
N GLU A 10 5.35 -24.30 2.09
CA GLU A 10 4.21 -24.15 1.19
C GLU A 10 2.99 -24.84 1.80
N HIS A 11 1.95 -24.05 2.11
CA HIS A 11 0.70 -24.57 2.64
C HIS A 11 -0.34 -24.66 1.54
N HIS A 12 -0.83 -25.90 1.28
CA HIS A 12 -1.96 -26.13 0.40
C HIS A 12 -3.26 -25.80 1.11
N VAL A 13 -4.03 -24.90 0.51
CA VAL A 13 -5.28 -24.36 1.09
C VAL A 13 -6.43 -24.71 0.15
N ARG A 14 -7.29 -25.63 0.58
CA ARG A 14 -8.39 -26.18 -0.22
C ARG A 14 -9.71 -26.07 0.55
N VAL A 15 -10.81 -26.13 -0.18
CA VAL A 15 -12.14 -26.21 0.43
C VAL A 15 -12.31 -27.55 1.13
N TRP A 16 -12.89 -27.52 2.31
CA TRP A 16 -13.14 -28.67 3.17
C TRP A 16 -14.63 -28.80 3.50
N PRO A 17 -15.27 -29.96 3.23
CA PRO A 17 -16.69 -30.14 3.53
C PRO A 17 -16.94 -30.21 5.04
N SER A 18 -17.99 -29.57 5.52
CA SER A 18 -18.34 -29.53 6.95
C SER A 18 -18.65 -30.90 7.53
N ALA A 19 -19.01 -31.88 6.70
CA ALA A 19 -19.22 -33.25 7.10
C ALA A 19 -17.96 -34.02 7.55
N GLU A 20 -16.77 -33.48 7.18
CA GLU A 20 -15.49 -34.10 7.48
C GLU A 20 -14.71 -33.26 8.51
N PRO A 21 -14.03 -33.92 9.48
CA PRO A 21 -13.19 -33.19 10.43
C PRO A 21 -12.06 -32.46 9.73
N HIS A 22 -11.95 -31.15 9.93
CA HIS A 22 -10.80 -30.36 9.51
C HIS A 22 -10.03 -29.89 10.76
N PRO A 23 -8.87 -30.48 11.06
CA PRO A 23 -8.10 -30.10 12.23
C PRO A 23 -7.75 -28.61 12.18
N ARG A 24 -7.94 -27.91 13.30
CA ARG A 24 -7.59 -26.48 13.40
C ARG A 24 -6.15 -26.21 12.95
N GLY A 25 -5.23 -27.09 13.33
CA GLY A 25 -3.81 -27.00 12.99
C GLY A 25 -3.51 -27.01 11.49
N ASP A 26 -4.44 -27.45 10.63
CA ASP A 26 -4.26 -27.48 9.18
C ASP A 26 -4.87 -26.26 8.48
N GLN A 27 -5.64 -25.42 9.19
CA GLN A 27 -6.27 -24.22 8.66
C GLN A 27 -5.24 -23.12 8.40
N LEU A 28 -5.33 -22.41 7.27
CA LEU A 28 -4.44 -21.30 6.92
C LEU A 28 -4.44 -20.20 7.99
N ALA A 29 -5.63 -19.82 8.49
CA ALA A 29 -5.75 -18.82 9.55
C ALA A 29 -5.01 -19.25 10.84
N TRP A 30 -4.98 -20.55 11.14
CA TRP A 30 -4.21 -21.08 12.26
C TRP A 30 -2.70 -21.03 11.99
N LYS A 31 -2.26 -21.41 10.79
CA LYS A 31 -0.84 -21.33 10.40
C LYS A 31 -0.31 -19.89 10.46
N ILE A 32 -1.10 -18.93 10.02
CA ILE A 32 -0.79 -17.50 10.18
C ILE A 32 -0.69 -17.14 11.67
N ALA A 33 -1.61 -17.62 12.50
CA ALA A 33 -1.61 -17.35 13.93
C ALA A 33 -0.39 -17.99 14.64
N GLU A 34 0.06 -19.18 14.24
CA GLU A 34 1.30 -19.78 14.74
C GLU A 34 2.53 -18.90 14.42
N VAL A 35 2.65 -18.44 13.16
CA VAL A 35 3.72 -17.50 12.77
C VAL A 35 3.64 -16.23 13.62
N ALA A 36 2.44 -15.64 13.79
CA ALA A 36 2.28 -14.39 14.53
C ALA A 36 2.54 -14.51 16.04
N ALA A 37 2.23 -15.66 16.63
CA ALA A 37 2.45 -15.91 18.06
C ALA A 37 3.91 -16.18 18.42
N GLU A 38 4.72 -16.56 17.42
CA GLU A 38 6.13 -16.84 17.64
C GLU A 38 6.94 -15.54 17.78
N ARG A 39 7.69 -15.44 18.88
CA ARG A 39 8.56 -14.27 19.13
C ARG A 39 9.89 -14.43 18.41
N ILE A 40 10.03 -13.75 17.28
CA ILE A 40 11.25 -13.67 16.48
C ILE A 40 11.70 -12.21 16.41
N ASP A 41 12.94 -11.94 16.82
CA ASP A 41 13.52 -10.62 16.69
C ASP A 41 14.02 -10.39 15.25
N PRO A 42 13.75 -9.23 14.65
CA PRO A 42 14.12 -8.96 13.27
C PRO A 42 15.63 -8.75 13.11
N ASP A 43 16.16 -9.05 11.91
CA ASP A 43 17.53 -8.72 11.53
C ASP A 43 17.73 -7.20 11.39
N THR A 44 18.97 -6.74 11.48
CA THR A 44 19.30 -5.31 11.41
C THR A 44 18.82 -4.66 10.11
N ASP A 45 18.95 -5.31 8.97
CA ASP A 45 18.47 -4.78 7.68
C ASP A 45 16.93 -4.71 7.59
N VAL A 46 16.24 -5.61 8.29
CA VAL A 46 14.77 -5.58 8.45
C VAL A 46 14.36 -4.41 9.35
N VAL A 47 15.07 -4.20 10.46
CA VAL A 47 14.87 -3.04 11.35
C VAL A 47 15.05 -1.73 10.58
N ASP A 48 16.15 -1.61 9.82
CA ASP A 48 16.40 -0.44 8.97
C ASP A 48 15.28 -0.20 7.96
N MET A 49 14.73 -1.27 7.37
CA MET A 49 13.63 -1.14 6.44
C MET A 49 12.33 -0.72 7.14
N VAL A 50 12.02 -1.23 8.35
CA VAL A 50 10.86 -0.75 9.12
C VAL A 50 10.96 0.74 9.39
N ILE A 51 12.13 1.22 9.82
CA ILE A 51 12.37 2.66 10.04
C ILE A 51 12.09 3.44 8.75
N ASN A 52 12.60 2.98 7.61
CA ASN A 52 12.36 3.60 6.30
C ASN A 52 10.86 3.66 5.97
N ARG A 53 10.10 2.58 6.23
CA ARG A 53 8.65 2.53 5.99
C ARG A 53 7.86 3.43 6.93
N VAL A 54 8.28 3.57 8.17
CA VAL A 54 7.67 4.53 9.12
C VAL A 54 7.90 5.98 8.65
N ILE A 55 9.11 6.31 8.20
CA ILE A 55 9.42 7.63 7.62
C ILE A 55 8.60 7.86 6.36
N ASP A 56 8.49 6.87 5.47
CA ASP A 56 7.72 6.97 4.22
C ASP A 56 6.22 7.18 4.48
N ASN A 57 5.63 6.42 5.40
CA ASN A 57 4.23 6.59 5.80
C ASN A 57 3.98 8.00 6.37
N ALA A 58 4.86 8.48 7.24
CA ALA A 58 4.75 9.82 7.81
C ALA A 58 4.88 10.92 6.74
N ALA A 59 5.78 10.73 5.76
CA ALA A 59 5.96 11.64 4.63
C ALA A 59 4.67 11.80 3.82
N VAL A 60 4.07 10.67 3.43
CA VAL A 60 2.85 10.66 2.62
C VAL A 60 1.64 11.16 3.42
N ALA A 61 1.53 10.77 4.69
CA ALA A 61 0.48 11.27 5.58
C ALA A 61 0.58 12.80 5.74
N THR A 62 1.79 13.35 5.92
CA THR A 62 2.02 14.79 6.03
C THR A 62 1.54 15.54 4.79
N ALA A 63 1.94 15.09 3.61
CA ALA A 63 1.54 15.72 2.34
C ALA A 63 0.02 15.66 2.07
N SER A 64 -0.68 14.73 2.71
CA SER A 64 -2.12 14.52 2.53
C SER A 64 -3.00 15.28 3.52
N LEU A 65 -2.44 15.91 4.58
CA LEU A 65 -3.21 16.48 5.69
C LEU A 65 -4.30 17.48 5.28
N GLY A 66 -4.10 18.21 4.19
CA GLY A 66 -5.08 19.17 3.65
C GLY A 66 -6.08 18.57 2.66
N ARG A 67 -6.03 17.25 2.39
CA ARG A 67 -6.91 16.58 1.44
C ARG A 67 -8.29 16.31 2.05
N GLY A 68 -9.35 16.51 1.27
CA GLY A 68 -10.73 16.32 1.74
C GLY A 68 -11.01 15.00 2.45
N PRO A 69 -10.63 13.83 1.88
CA PRO A 69 -10.80 12.53 2.55
C PRO A 69 -10.10 12.46 3.91
N VAL A 70 -8.89 13.04 4.02
CA VAL A 70 -8.09 13.05 5.26
C VAL A 70 -8.73 13.97 6.30
N LEU A 71 -9.19 15.16 5.89
CA LEU A 71 -9.91 16.08 6.77
C LEU A 71 -11.18 15.43 7.35
N ALA A 72 -11.96 14.75 6.51
CA ALA A 72 -13.15 14.04 6.95
C ALA A 72 -12.84 12.91 7.94
N ALA A 73 -11.81 12.10 7.66
CA ALA A 73 -11.41 11.01 8.54
C ALA A 73 -10.85 11.52 9.88
N ARG A 74 -10.09 12.63 9.86
CA ARG A 74 -9.59 13.29 11.08
C ARG A 74 -10.73 13.85 11.91
N ALA A 75 -11.70 14.53 11.30
CA ALA A 75 -12.87 15.05 12.00
C ALA A 75 -13.65 13.94 12.72
N GLN A 76 -13.85 12.78 12.05
CA GLN A 76 -14.47 11.62 12.68
C GLN A 76 -13.65 11.12 13.87
N ALA A 77 -12.32 10.99 13.73
CA ALA A 77 -11.47 10.52 14.81
C ALA A 77 -11.43 11.51 16.00
N GLU A 78 -11.43 12.82 15.75
CA GLU A 78 -11.50 13.85 16.80
C GLU A 78 -12.84 13.85 17.54
N ALA A 79 -13.93 13.46 16.89
CA ALA A 79 -15.23 13.26 17.57
C ALA A 79 -15.17 12.11 18.61
N HIS A 80 -14.23 11.17 18.46
CA HIS A 80 -14.00 10.04 19.36
C HIS A 80 -12.78 10.22 20.29
N ARG A 81 -12.40 11.49 20.56
CA ARG A 81 -11.28 11.81 21.44
C ARG A 81 -11.43 11.18 22.83
N VAL A 82 -10.31 10.74 23.37
CA VAL A 82 -10.27 10.26 24.76
C VAL A 82 -10.09 11.40 25.75
N SER A 83 -10.49 11.19 27.00
CA SER A 83 -10.32 12.20 28.05
C SER A 83 -8.84 12.50 28.28
N ALA A 84 -8.54 13.74 28.69
CA ALA A 84 -7.19 14.17 29.01
C ALA A 84 -6.53 13.22 30.04
N GLY A 85 -5.33 12.71 29.73
CA GLY A 85 -4.60 11.76 30.56
C GLY A 85 -5.04 10.30 30.41
N GLY A 86 -6.03 10.00 29.55
CA GLY A 86 -6.45 8.64 29.23
C GLY A 86 -5.49 7.92 28.29
N ALA A 87 -5.63 6.59 28.22
CA ALA A 87 -4.99 5.79 27.19
C ALA A 87 -5.55 6.19 25.81
N GLY A 88 -4.67 6.39 24.80
CA GLY A 88 -5.11 6.81 23.48
C GLY A 88 -3.97 6.74 22.48
N ALA A 89 -4.31 6.93 21.21
CA ALA A 89 -3.39 6.97 20.10
C ALA A 89 -3.44 8.35 19.40
N THR A 90 -2.35 8.73 18.74
CA THR A 90 -2.20 10.02 18.07
C THR A 90 -2.80 10.00 16.67
N ILE A 91 -3.27 11.14 16.23
CA ILE A 91 -3.73 11.40 14.87
C ILE A 91 -2.71 12.33 14.21
N ALA A 92 -2.24 12.00 13.01
CA ALA A 92 -1.36 12.86 12.25
C ALA A 92 -2.02 14.24 12.01
N GLY A 93 -1.32 15.28 12.35
CA GLY A 93 -1.81 16.67 12.23
C GLY A 93 -2.74 17.14 13.34
N SER A 94 -2.91 16.37 14.44
CA SER A 94 -3.74 16.75 15.59
C SER A 94 -2.95 16.62 16.90
N ASP A 95 -3.28 17.47 17.87
CA ASP A 95 -2.80 17.39 19.25
C ASP A 95 -3.70 16.50 20.14
N GLN A 96 -4.78 16.00 19.58
CA GLN A 96 -5.76 15.18 20.29
C GLN A 96 -5.39 13.70 20.25
N LEU A 97 -5.71 12.99 21.34
CA LEU A 97 -5.68 11.53 21.38
C LEU A 97 -7.08 10.98 21.15
N THR A 98 -7.17 9.91 20.40
CA THR A 98 -8.40 9.16 20.16
C THR A 98 -8.25 7.69 20.51
N SER A 99 -9.33 6.91 20.46
CA SER A 99 -9.24 5.46 20.60
C SER A 99 -8.46 4.83 19.43
N PRO A 100 -7.81 3.67 19.62
CA PRO A 100 -6.86 3.13 18.65
C PRO A 100 -7.50 2.81 17.29
N GLU A 101 -8.76 2.36 17.25
CA GLU A 101 -9.46 2.06 16.01
C GLU A 101 -9.75 3.33 15.18
N TRP A 102 -10.02 4.45 15.83
CA TRP A 102 -10.23 5.73 15.13
C TRP A 102 -8.90 6.41 14.75
N ALA A 103 -7.83 6.19 15.51
CA ALA A 103 -6.49 6.60 15.08
C ALA A 103 -6.03 5.77 13.86
N ALA A 104 -6.27 4.46 13.85
CA ALA A 104 -6.01 3.59 12.70
C ALA A 104 -6.76 4.05 11.46
N TRP A 105 -8.03 4.48 11.63
CA TRP A 105 -8.85 5.04 10.57
C TRP A 105 -8.23 6.34 9.99
N ALA A 106 -8.03 7.34 10.81
CA ALA A 106 -7.58 8.66 10.34
C ALA A 106 -6.17 8.60 9.73
N ASN A 107 -5.23 7.93 10.41
CA ASN A 107 -3.85 7.77 9.94
C ASN A 107 -3.78 6.86 8.69
N GLY A 108 -4.60 5.83 8.63
CA GLY A 108 -4.70 4.95 7.46
C GLY A 108 -5.17 5.69 6.22
N VAL A 109 -6.19 6.55 6.33
CA VAL A 109 -6.64 7.41 5.22
C VAL A 109 -5.53 8.37 4.80
N ALA A 110 -4.83 9.01 5.75
CA ALA A 110 -3.75 9.94 5.45
C ALA A 110 -2.58 9.26 4.71
N VAL A 111 -2.18 8.06 5.12
CA VAL A 111 -1.14 7.28 4.44
C VAL A 111 -1.57 6.86 3.04
N ARG A 112 -2.84 6.50 2.85
CA ARG A 112 -3.31 5.92 1.58
C ARG A 112 -3.71 6.95 0.53
N GLU A 113 -4.08 8.17 0.92
CA GLU A 113 -4.73 9.19 0.07
C GLU A 113 -3.95 9.49 -1.21
N LEU A 114 -2.64 9.68 -1.12
CA LEU A 114 -1.82 10.05 -2.27
C LEU A 114 -1.34 8.85 -3.10
N ASP A 115 -1.65 7.61 -2.67
CA ASP A 115 -1.13 6.39 -3.29
C ASP A 115 0.39 6.41 -3.49
N TYR A 116 1.13 6.90 -2.46
CA TYR A 116 2.53 7.29 -2.59
C TYR A 116 3.47 6.55 -1.62
N HIS A 117 2.94 5.69 -0.75
CA HIS A 117 3.73 4.80 0.10
C HIS A 117 4.08 3.50 -0.64
N ASP A 118 4.60 2.51 0.06
CA ASP A 118 5.12 1.28 -0.53
C ASP A 118 4.06 0.40 -1.21
N THR A 119 4.54 -0.63 -1.92
CA THR A 119 3.73 -1.65 -2.57
C THR A 119 4.47 -2.98 -2.65
N PHE A 120 3.74 -4.06 -2.88
CA PHE A 120 4.28 -5.36 -3.27
C PHE A 120 3.35 -6.01 -4.30
N LEU A 121 3.93 -6.58 -5.36
CA LEU A 121 3.22 -7.15 -6.50
C LEU A 121 3.67 -8.60 -6.73
N SER A 122 2.72 -9.54 -6.83
CA SER A 122 2.95 -10.93 -7.18
C SER A 122 1.71 -11.53 -7.85
N ALA A 123 1.07 -12.57 -7.29
CA ALA A 123 -0.23 -13.07 -7.74
C ALA A 123 -1.35 -12.03 -7.52
N GLU A 124 -1.21 -11.22 -6.47
CA GLU A 124 -2.05 -10.07 -6.16
C GLU A 124 -1.16 -8.82 -6.04
N TYR A 125 -1.74 -7.65 -5.85
CA TYR A 125 -1.08 -6.42 -5.47
C TYR A 125 -1.48 -6.01 -4.05
N SER A 126 -0.61 -5.29 -3.38
CA SER A 126 -0.85 -4.83 -2.01
C SER A 126 -0.02 -3.60 -1.67
N HIS A 127 -0.37 -2.99 -0.55
CA HIS A 127 0.38 -1.89 0.07
C HIS A 127 0.66 -2.28 1.52
N PRO A 128 1.76 -3.02 1.79
CA PRO A 128 2.03 -3.54 3.13
C PRO A 128 2.21 -2.45 4.19
N GLY A 129 2.58 -1.22 3.80
CA GLY A 129 2.64 -0.06 4.68
C GLY A 129 1.31 0.32 5.32
N ASP A 130 0.17 -0.11 4.77
CA ASP A 130 -1.16 0.05 5.37
C ASP A 130 -1.31 -0.70 6.72
N ASN A 131 -0.40 -1.64 7.05
CA ASN A 131 -0.34 -2.29 8.35
C ASN A 131 0.19 -1.37 9.47
N ILE A 132 1.01 -0.37 9.14
CA ILE A 132 1.67 0.48 10.14
C ILE A 132 0.67 1.28 10.98
N PRO A 133 -0.32 2.00 10.40
CA PRO A 133 -1.25 2.80 11.17
C PRO A 133 -2.01 2.03 12.25
N PRO A 134 -2.65 0.87 12.00
CA PRO A 134 -3.37 0.14 13.03
C PRO A 134 -2.46 -0.46 14.11
N ILE A 135 -1.27 -0.96 13.74
CA ILE A 135 -0.31 -1.53 14.69
C ILE A 135 0.27 -0.44 15.59
N LEU A 136 0.65 0.71 15.01
CA LEU A 136 1.16 1.86 15.76
C LEU A 136 0.09 2.43 16.71
N ALA A 137 -1.17 2.54 16.27
CA ALA A 137 -2.26 3.04 17.10
C ALA A 137 -2.47 2.16 18.35
N VAL A 138 -2.44 0.83 18.20
CA VAL A 138 -2.52 -0.09 19.34
C VAL A 138 -1.28 0.00 20.24
N ALA A 139 -0.09 0.12 19.64
CA ALA A 139 1.15 0.28 20.39
C ALA A 139 1.14 1.54 21.27
N GLN A 140 0.68 2.66 20.72
CA GLN A 140 0.55 3.93 21.45
C GLN A 140 -0.51 3.87 22.56
N HIS A 141 -1.66 3.24 22.26
CA HIS A 141 -2.78 3.12 23.19
C HIS A 141 -2.42 2.27 24.41
N LEU A 142 -1.67 1.20 24.21
CA LEU A 142 -1.28 0.23 25.25
C LEU A 142 0.14 0.41 25.77
N ASP A 143 0.75 1.56 25.49
CA ASP A 143 2.09 1.94 25.96
C ASP A 143 3.14 0.83 25.70
N ARG A 144 3.22 0.32 24.44
CA ARG A 144 4.19 -0.68 24.02
C ARG A 144 5.54 -0.04 23.68
N THR A 145 6.58 -0.86 23.61
CA THR A 145 7.93 -0.42 23.24
C THR A 145 8.17 -0.41 21.74
N GLY A 146 9.22 0.27 21.28
CA GLY A 146 9.65 0.27 19.89
C GLY A 146 10.01 -1.13 19.36
N GLU A 147 10.62 -1.98 20.20
CA GLU A 147 10.90 -3.38 19.83
C GLU A 147 9.62 -4.19 19.58
N GLU A 148 8.60 -4.01 20.43
CA GLU A 148 7.31 -4.68 20.25
C GLU A 148 6.62 -4.18 18.97
N LEU A 149 6.66 -2.87 18.72
CA LEU A 149 6.14 -2.26 17.49
C LEU A 149 6.85 -2.81 16.24
N LEU A 150 8.18 -2.90 16.26
CA LEU A 150 8.96 -3.48 15.17
C LEU A 150 8.51 -4.90 14.84
N ARG A 151 8.41 -5.78 15.85
CA ARG A 151 7.96 -7.16 15.65
C ARG A 151 6.54 -7.21 15.05
N GLY A 152 5.64 -6.36 15.53
CA GLY A 152 4.28 -6.27 14.99
C GLY A 152 4.25 -5.85 13.52
N ILE A 153 4.99 -4.79 13.15
CA ILE A 153 5.08 -4.30 11.76
C ILE A 153 5.68 -5.39 10.85
N VAL A 154 6.79 -6.00 11.26
CA VAL A 154 7.45 -7.06 10.48
C VAL A 154 6.50 -8.22 10.23
N THR A 155 5.70 -8.64 11.25
CA THR A 155 4.70 -9.69 11.08
C THR A 155 3.58 -9.27 10.11
N GLY A 156 3.05 -8.05 10.24
CA GLY A 156 2.02 -7.55 9.32
C GLY A 156 2.49 -7.58 7.86
N TYR A 157 3.72 -7.14 7.61
CA TYR A 157 4.33 -7.21 6.26
C TYR A 157 4.51 -8.65 5.77
N GLU A 158 5.07 -9.52 6.61
CA GLU A 158 5.29 -10.94 6.24
C GLU A 158 3.99 -11.60 5.80
N ILE A 159 2.98 -11.56 6.65
CA ILE A 159 1.70 -12.22 6.39
C ILE A 159 0.99 -11.63 5.16
N GLN A 160 0.99 -10.31 5.00
CA GLN A 160 0.34 -9.71 3.82
C GLN A 160 1.05 -10.10 2.52
N ILE A 161 2.38 -10.05 2.51
CA ILE A 161 3.18 -10.38 1.33
C ILE A 161 3.03 -11.86 0.98
N ASP A 162 3.00 -12.75 1.96
CA ASP A 162 2.84 -14.19 1.72
C ASP A 162 1.43 -14.54 1.22
N LEU A 163 0.38 -13.90 1.74
CA LEU A 163 -0.97 -14.02 1.18
C LEU A 163 -1.03 -13.53 -0.28
N VAL A 164 -0.37 -12.42 -0.59
CA VAL A 164 -0.29 -11.85 -1.94
C VAL A 164 0.46 -12.75 -2.91
N LYS A 165 1.47 -13.49 -2.44
CA LYS A 165 2.17 -14.51 -3.26
C LYS A 165 1.28 -15.68 -3.62
N GLY A 166 0.36 -16.07 -2.72
CA GLY A 166 -0.44 -17.29 -2.86
C GLY A 166 -1.83 -17.08 -3.45
N ILE A 167 -2.51 -15.98 -3.16
CA ILE A 167 -3.94 -15.79 -3.45
C ILE A 167 -4.19 -14.49 -4.21
N SER A 168 -4.74 -14.61 -5.43
CA SER A 168 -5.16 -13.46 -6.25
C SER A 168 -6.63 -13.11 -5.99
N LEU A 169 -6.89 -11.97 -5.39
CA LEU A 169 -8.23 -11.45 -5.12
C LEU A 169 -8.81 -10.68 -6.32
N HIS A 170 -7.98 -9.93 -7.04
CA HIS A 170 -8.47 -9.09 -8.15
C HIS A 170 -9.03 -9.91 -9.33
N ARG A 171 -8.57 -11.15 -9.54
CA ARG A 171 -9.16 -12.08 -10.53
C ARG A 171 -10.65 -12.29 -10.24
N HIS A 172 -11.03 -12.30 -8.98
CA HIS A 172 -12.37 -12.52 -8.48
C HIS A 172 -13.13 -11.20 -8.17
N LYS A 173 -12.56 -10.05 -8.56
CA LYS A 173 -13.16 -8.72 -8.34
C LYS A 173 -13.33 -8.37 -6.85
N ILE A 174 -12.48 -8.93 -6.00
CA ILE A 174 -12.37 -8.60 -4.57
C ILE A 174 -11.24 -7.58 -4.40
N ASP A 175 -11.44 -6.62 -3.51
CA ASP A 175 -10.42 -5.61 -3.18
C ASP A 175 -9.28 -6.27 -2.37
N HIS A 176 -8.04 -5.92 -2.69
CA HIS A 176 -6.84 -6.44 -2.04
C HIS A 176 -6.79 -6.21 -0.52
N VAL A 177 -7.59 -5.28 0.01
CA VAL A 177 -7.69 -5.01 1.46
C VAL A 177 -8.21 -6.20 2.26
N ALA A 178 -8.79 -7.23 1.60
CA ALA A 178 -9.14 -8.48 2.27
C ALA A 178 -7.90 -9.24 2.79
N HIS A 179 -6.70 -9.00 2.25
CA HIS A 179 -5.44 -9.50 2.83
C HIS A 179 -4.94 -8.62 3.99
N LEU A 180 -5.27 -7.32 3.99
CA LEU A 180 -4.83 -6.38 5.02
C LEU A 180 -5.49 -6.65 6.38
N GLY A 181 -6.78 -6.97 6.41
CA GLY A 181 -7.47 -7.27 7.67
C GLY A 181 -6.76 -8.36 8.49
N PRO A 182 -6.56 -9.57 7.91
CA PRO A 182 -5.82 -10.66 8.54
C PRO A 182 -4.38 -10.30 8.92
N SER A 183 -3.63 -9.64 8.05
CA SER A 183 -2.22 -9.29 8.30
C SER A 183 -2.06 -8.25 9.41
N ALA A 184 -2.94 -7.24 9.46
CA ALA A 184 -2.95 -6.26 10.55
C ALA A 184 -3.35 -6.90 11.88
N ALA A 185 -4.35 -7.81 11.88
CA ALA A 185 -4.73 -8.55 13.08
C ALA A 185 -3.58 -9.44 13.60
N ALA A 186 -2.86 -10.12 12.69
CA ALA A 186 -1.67 -10.90 13.02
C ALA A 186 -0.54 -10.02 13.59
N GLY A 187 -0.26 -8.86 12.94
CA GLY A 187 0.73 -7.89 13.41
C GLY A 187 0.42 -7.33 14.80
N ILE A 188 -0.84 -6.97 15.06
CA ILE A 188 -1.30 -6.53 16.39
C ILE A 188 -1.17 -7.69 17.40
N GLY A 189 -1.51 -8.93 17.00
CA GLY A 189 -1.31 -10.11 17.83
C GLY A 189 0.14 -10.31 18.26
N THR A 190 1.06 -10.16 17.34
CA THR A 190 2.53 -10.20 17.62
C THR A 190 2.96 -9.06 18.54
N LEU A 191 2.53 -7.82 18.25
CA LEU A 191 2.80 -6.64 19.09
C LEU A 191 2.43 -6.90 20.56
N LEU A 192 1.26 -7.51 20.77
CA LEU A 192 0.71 -7.75 22.10
C LEU A 192 1.18 -9.06 22.74
N GLY A 193 1.91 -9.91 22.00
CA GLY A 193 2.34 -11.24 22.47
C GLY A 193 1.17 -12.18 22.74
N LEU A 194 0.11 -12.11 21.94
CA LEU A 194 -1.09 -12.93 22.13
C LEU A 194 -0.84 -14.40 21.77
N PRO A 195 -1.54 -15.34 22.40
CA PRO A 195 -1.47 -16.75 22.03
C PRO A 195 -2.15 -17.01 20.68
N ALA A 196 -1.70 -18.05 19.96
CA ALA A 196 -2.17 -18.39 18.62
C ALA A 196 -3.70 -18.57 18.50
N ASP A 197 -4.35 -19.10 19.53
CA ASP A 197 -5.81 -19.28 19.53
C ASP A 197 -6.57 -17.94 19.51
N VAL A 198 -6.07 -16.91 20.19
CA VAL A 198 -6.65 -15.56 20.18
C VAL A 198 -6.39 -14.89 18.82
N ILE A 199 -5.16 -15.00 18.32
CA ILE A 199 -4.80 -14.43 17.00
C ILE A 199 -5.62 -15.09 15.88
N HIS A 200 -5.81 -16.40 15.92
CA HIS A 200 -6.67 -17.14 14.99
C HIS A 200 -8.10 -16.57 14.95
N GLN A 201 -8.70 -16.29 16.11
CA GLN A 201 -10.04 -15.69 16.16
C GLN A 201 -10.05 -14.26 15.57
N ALA A 202 -9.02 -13.47 15.86
CA ALA A 202 -8.90 -12.13 15.30
C ALA A 202 -8.77 -12.14 13.77
N ILE A 203 -7.94 -13.03 13.22
CA ILE A 203 -7.77 -13.21 11.77
C ILE A 203 -9.09 -13.56 11.09
N GLY A 204 -9.82 -14.54 11.62
CA GLY A 204 -11.10 -14.97 11.05
C GLY A 204 -12.15 -13.86 11.05
N GLN A 205 -12.27 -13.10 12.16
CA GLN A 205 -13.16 -11.94 12.24
C GLN A 205 -12.74 -10.81 11.28
N ALA A 206 -11.44 -10.50 11.20
CA ALA A 206 -10.93 -9.47 10.33
C ALA A 206 -11.20 -9.79 8.85
N LEU A 207 -10.89 -11.00 8.40
CA LEU A 207 -11.15 -11.42 7.02
C LEU A 207 -12.64 -11.34 6.67
N HIS A 208 -13.49 -11.85 7.58
CA HIS A 208 -14.94 -11.85 7.34
C HIS A 208 -15.51 -10.44 7.15
N THR A 209 -14.97 -9.44 7.83
CA THR A 209 -15.46 -8.05 7.80
C THR A 209 -14.78 -7.15 6.77
N THR A 210 -13.61 -7.55 6.23
CA THR A 210 -12.84 -6.71 5.29
C THR A 210 -12.92 -7.17 3.84
N THR A 211 -13.66 -8.24 3.56
CA THR A 211 -13.87 -8.72 2.19
C THR A 211 -14.90 -7.83 1.48
N ALA A 212 -14.44 -7.07 0.49
CA ALA A 212 -15.24 -6.11 -0.28
C ALA A 212 -14.97 -6.24 -1.77
N THR A 213 -15.87 -5.67 -2.60
CA THR A 213 -15.71 -5.71 -4.05
C THR A 213 -14.66 -4.72 -4.55
N ARG A 214 -14.05 -5.03 -5.70
CA ARG A 214 -13.08 -4.17 -6.37
C ARG A 214 -13.69 -2.96 -7.09
N GLN A 215 -15.00 -2.69 -6.94
CA GLN A 215 -15.64 -1.52 -7.54
C GLN A 215 -15.00 -0.20 -7.09
N SER A 216 -14.40 -0.17 -5.90
CA SER A 216 -13.59 0.95 -5.39
C SER A 216 -12.40 1.34 -6.29
N ARG A 217 -12.02 0.47 -7.27
CA ARG A 217 -10.84 0.60 -8.13
C ARG A 217 -11.19 0.58 -9.62
N LYS A 218 -12.46 0.76 -10.01
CA LYS A 218 -12.92 0.66 -11.40
C LYS A 218 -13.92 1.76 -11.73
N GLY A 219 -13.86 2.26 -12.96
CA GLY A 219 -14.68 3.36 -13.43
C GLY A 219 -14.25 4.68 -12.80
N GLU A 220 -15.21 5.49 -12.38
CA GLU A 220 -14.94 6.69 -11.59
C GLU A 220 -14.47 6.27 -10.19
N ILE A 221 -13.16 6.39 -9.96
CA ILE A 221 -12.56 6.05 -8.68
C ILE A 221 -12.89 7.15 -7.68
N SER A 222 -13.60 6.79 -6.62
CA SER A 222 -14.02 7.71 -5.59
C SER A 222 -12.99 7.83 -4.46
N THR A 223 -13.20 8.78 -3.56
CA THR A 223 -12.41 8.96 -2.34
C THR A 223 -12.37 7.72 -1.45
N TRP A 224 -13.32 6.77 -1.63
CA TRP A 224 -13.32 5.49 -0.92
C TRP A 224 -12.03 4.68 -1.14
N LYS A 225 -11.29 4.94 -2.21
CA LYS A 225 -9.97 4.35 -2.48
C LYS A 225 -9.01 4.51 -1.28
N ALA A 226 -9.02 5.68 -0.62
CA ALA A 226 -8.20 5.93 0.56
C ALA A 226 -8.79 5.32 1.85
N HIS A 227 -10.11 5.23 1.91
CA HIS A 227 -10.83 4.75 3.09
C HIS A 227 -10.83 3.22 3.23
N ALA A 228 -10.84 2.48 2.13
CA ALA A 228 -10.95 1.02 2.16
C ALA A 228 -9.85 0.34 2.99
N PRO A 229 -8.54 0.64 2.82
CA PRO A 229 -7.49 0.05 3.66
C PRO A 229 -7.54 0.56 5.11
N ALA A 230 -7.87 1.83 5.31
CA ALA A 230 -8.05 2.38 6.65
C ALA A 230 -9.18 1.67 7.42
N PHE A 231 -10.28 1.36 6.72
CA PHE A 231 -11.38 0.56 7.27
C PHE A 231 -10.90 -0.86 7.64
N ALA A 232 -10.12 -1.51 6.79
CA ALA A 232 -9.56 -2.83 7.10
C ALA A 232 -8.66 -2.80 8.34
N GLY A 233 -7.80 -1.78 8.47
CA GLY A 233 -6.98 -1.56 9.67
C GLY A 233 -7.81 -1.32 10.92
N LYS A 234 -8.85 -0.48 10.83
CA LYS A 234 -9.81 -0.24 11.92
C LYS A 234 -10.49 -1.54 12.36
N MET A 235 -10.99 -2.34 11.40
CA MET A 235 -11.64 -3.61 11.68
C MET A 235 -10.69 -4.64 12.32
N ALA A 236 -9.41 -4.64 11.93
CA ALA A 236 -8.40 -5.50 12.55
C ALA A 236 -8.19 -5.16 14.03
N VAL A 237 -8.12 -3.87 14.40
CA VAL A 237 -8.04 -3.44 15.82
C VAL A 237 -9.24 -3.95 16.60
N GLU A 238 -10.45 -3.74 16.07
CA GLU A 238 -11.69 -4.20 16.73
C GLU A 238 -11.80 -5.73 16.78
N ALA A 239 -11.32 -6.45 15.77
CA ALA A 239 -11.30 -7.91 15.76
C ALA A 239 -10.37 -8.48 16.84
N VAL A 240 -9.19 -7.87 17.02
CA VAL A 240 -8.27 -8.26 18.09
C VAL A 240 -8.88 -8.00 19.48
N ASP A 241 -9.50 -6.83 19.70
CA ASP A 241 -10.16 -6.54 20.98
C ASP A 241 -11.28 -7.56 21.29
N ARG A 242 -12.14 -7.87 20.32
CA ARG A 242 -13.18 -8.89 20.50
C ARG A 242 -12.61 -10.28 20.78
N ALA A 243 -11.54 -10.68 20.06
CA ALA A 243 -10.90 -11.98 20.28
C ALA A 243 -10.26 -12.05 21.69
N MET A 244 -9.61 -11.00 22.16
CA MET A 244 -9.07 -10.90 23.53
C MET A 244 -10.17 -11.01 24.60
N ARG A 245 -11.41 -10.61 24.28
CA ARG A 245 -12.60 -10.77 25.15
C ARG A 245 -13.27 -12.13 24.99
N GLY A 246 -12.64 -13.08 24.29
CA GLY A 246 -13.14 -14.45 24.14
C GLY A 246 -14.20 -14.62 23.05
N GLN A 247 -14.39 -13.62 22.15
CA GLN A 247 -15.30 -13.79 21.02
C GLN A 247 -14.65 -14.62 19.92
N THR A 248 -15.43 -15.56 19.36
CA THR A 248 -14.97 -16.46 18.30
C THR A 248 -15.25 -15.92 16.90
N SER A 249 -14.58 -16.49 15.91
CA SER A 249 -14.74 -16.18 14.49
C SER A 249 -15.43 -17.31 13.73
N PRO A 250 -15.97 -17.03 12.51
CA PRO A 250 -16.27 -18.10 11.57
C PRO A 250 -15.00 -18.91 11.27
N ALA A 251 -15.08 -20.24 11.37
CA ALA A 251 -13.94 -21.13 11.12
C ALA A 251 -14.41 -22.46 10.54
N PRO A 252 -13.67 -23.03 9.56
CA PRO A 252 -12.48 -22.45 8.90
C PRO A 252 -12.85 -21.36 7.90
N ILE A 253 -12.30 -20.16 8.05
CA ILE A 253 -12.73 -18.99 7.26
C ILE A 253 -12.30 -19.06 5.80
N TYR A 254 -11.12 -19.64 5.50
CA TYR A 254 -10.62 -19.82 4.14
C TYR A 254 -11.21 -21.09 3.52
N GLU A 255 -11.10 -22.21 4.20
CA GLU A 255 -11.31 -23.57 3.70
C GLU A 255 -12.76 -24.07 3.85
N GLY A 256 -13.61 -23.38 4.61
CA GLY A 256 -14.99 -23.82 4.80
C GLY A 256 -15.79 -23.92 3.50
N GLU A 257 -16.75 -24.85 3.43
CA GLU A 257 -17.64 -25.00 2.27
C GLU A 257 -18.50 -23.76 1.98
N ASP A 258 -18.71 -22.90 2.99
CA ASP A 258 -19.30 -21.57 2.88
C ASP A 258 -18.23 -20.46 3.13
N GLY A 259 -16.95 -20.80 3.02
CA GLY A 259 -15.83 -19.91 3.25
C GLY A 259 -15.40 -19.12 2.04
N VAL A 260 -14.33 -18.33 2.22
CA VAL A 260 -13.83 -17.38 1.23
C VAL A 260 -13.44 -18.06 -0.08
N ILE A 261 -12.74 -19.19 -0.04
CA ILE A 261 -12.28 -19.90 -1.25
C ILE A 261 -13.46 -20.41 -2.05
N ALA A 262 -14.40 -21.06 -1.40
CA ALA A 262 -15.53 -21.72 -2.05
C ALA A 262 -16.48 -20.76 -2.78
N TRP A 263 -16.73 -19.58 -2.20
CA TRP A 263 -17.76 -18.67 -2.68
C TRP A 263 -17.24 -17.39 -3.33
N LEU A 264 -16.05 -16.97 -2.96
CA LEU A 264 -15.52 -15.68 -3.41
C LEU A 264 -14.30 -15.80 -4.31
N LEU A 265 -13.69 -17.00 -4.39
CA LEU A 265 -12.51 -17.26 -5.22
C LEU A 265 -12.79 -18.33 -6.29
N ASP A 266 -11.86 -19.29 -6.49
CA ASP A 266 -11.96 -20.26 -7.59
C ASP A 266 -12.95 -21.42 -7.33
N GLY A 267 -13.68 -21.40 -6.21
CA GLY A 267 -14.72 -22.38 -5.92
C GLY A 267 -14.23 -23.62 -5.17
N ALA A 268 -15.09 -24.64 -5.06
CA ALA A 268 -14.87 -25.80 -4.20
C ALA A 268 -13.68 -26.67 -4.61
N ASP A 269 -13.27 -26.64 -5.88
CA ASP A 269 -12.15 -27.44 -6.41
C ASP A 269 -10.80 -26.70 -6.38
N ALA A 270 -10.76 -25.49 -5.82
CA ALA A 270 -9.56 -24.67 -5.77
C ALA A 270 -8.49 -25.26 -4.84
N ASP A 271 -7.23 -25.12 -5.23
CA ASP A 271 -6.04 -25.42 -4.42
C ASP A 271 -5.08 -24.24 -4.51
N TYR A 272 -4.97 -23.47 -3.43
CA TYR A 272 -4.04 -22.35 -3.32
C TYR A 272 -2.79 -22.81 -2.58
N VAL A 273 -1.64 -22.24 -2.94
CA VAL A 273 -0.37 -22.47 -2.24
C VAL A 273 0.08 -21.16 -1.62
N VAL A 274 0.06 -21.10 -0.28
CA VAL A 274 0.49 -19.93 0.48
C VAL A 274 1.81 -20.24 1.17
N PRO A 275 2.89 -19.51 0.85
CA PRO A 275 4.17 -19.67 1.52
C PRO A 275 4.12 -18.97 2.88
N LEU A 276 4.58 -19.63 3.95
CA LEU A 276 4.76 -19.02 5.27
C LEU A 276 6.14 -19.41 5.83
N PRO A 277 6.79 -18.57 6.66
CA PRO A 277 8.04 -18.93 7.30
C PRO A 277 7.85 -20.15 8.21
N ALA A 278 8.83 -21.08 8.19
CA ALA A 278 8.86 -22.19 9.12
C ALA A 278 9.11 -21.70 10.56
N ALA A 279 8.76 -22.52 11.55
CA ALA A 279 9.02 -22.20 12.95
C ALA A 279 10.50 -21.89 13.19
N GLY A 280 10.79 -20.82 13.92
CA GLY A 280 12.14 -20.31 14.19
C GLY A 280 12.76 -19.48 13.05
N GLU A 281 12.12 -19.38 11.89
CA GLU A 281 12.67 -18.65 10.76
C GLU A 281 12.42 -17.14 10.87
N ARG A 282 13.37 -16.38 10.35
CA ARG A 282 13.30 -14.92 10.34
C ARG A 282 12.31 -14.41 9.30
N ARG A 283 11.56 -13.38 9.67
CA ARG A 283 10.60 -12.69 8.80
C ARG A 283 11.30 -11.60 8.04
N ARG A 284 11.35 -11.70 6.72
CA ARG A 284 12.14 -10.80 5.87
C ARG A 284 11.38 -10.24 4.68
N ALA A 285 10.08 -10.57 4.53
CA ALA A 285 9.30 -10.19 3.36
C ALA A 285 9.18 -8.66 3.16
N ILE A 286 9.31 -7.86 4.22
CA ILE A 286 9.36 -6.39 4.10
C ILE A 286 10.44 -5.92 3.12
N LEU A 287 11.55 -6.65 2.99
CA LEU A 287 12.65 -6.34 2.07
C LEU A 287 12.29 -6.57 0.61
N ASP A 288 11.22 -7.33 0.34
CA ASP A 288 10.70 -7.58 -1.01
C ASP A 288 9.73 -6.49 -1.47
N SER A 289 9.27 -5.62 -0.57
CA SER A 289 8.37 -4.52 -0.90
C SER A 289 9.11 -3.37 -1.60
N TYR A 290 8.37 -2.62 -2.41
CA TYR A 290 8.92 -1.56 -3.26
C TYR A 290 8.46 -0.20 -2.75
N THR A 291 9.36 0.81 -2.81
CA THR A 291 8.96 2.19 -2.54
C THR A 291 8.44 2.86 -3.81
N LYS A 292 7.59 3.88 -3.65
CA LYS A 292 7.20 4.78 -4.73
C LYS A 292 7.98 6.09 -4.62
N GLU A 293 8.70 6.43 -5.69
CA GLU A 293 9.33 7.74 -5.83
C GLU A 293 8.33 8.79 -6.30
N HIS A 294 7.29 8.37 -7.00
CA HIS A 294 6.29 9.24 -7.62
C HIS A 294 4.89 8.93 -7.06
N SER A 295 4.08 9.96 -6.86
CA SER A 295 2.68 9.84 -6.42
C SER A 295 1.79 9.36 -7.55
N ALA A 296 1.91 8.07 -7.89
CA ALA A 296 1.12 7.39 -8.92
C ALA A 296 1.08 5.89 -8.63
N GLU A 297 0.19 5.17 -9.29
CA GLU A 297 0.12 3.71 -9.22
C GLU A 297 1.49 3.08 -9.55
N TYR A 298 1.84 1.94 -8.89
CA TYR A 298 3.21 1.43 -8.95
C TYR A 298 3.66 1.03 -10.35
N GLN A 299 2.77 0.46 -11.15
CA GLN A 299 3.09 0.04 -12.52
C GLN A 299 3.40 1.22 -13.45
N ALA A 300 3.08 2.47 -13.02
CA ALA A 300 3.44 3.69 -13.74
C ALA A 300 4.84 4.23 -13.36
N GLN A 301 5.45 3.80 -12.26
CA GLN A 301 6.71 4.37 -11.75
C GLN A 301 7.83 4.32 -12.81
N ALA A 302 8.08 3.15 -13.40
CA ALA A 302 9.09 2.97 -14.44
C ALA A 302 8.79 3.85 -15.69
N TRP A 303 7.52 4.01 -16.03
CA TRP A 303 7.13 4.83 -17.18
C TRP A 303 7.31 6.32 -16.94
N ILE A 304 7.16 6.81 -15.71
CA ILE A 304 7.51 8.19 -15.33
C ILE A 304 9.01 8.42 -15.52
N ASP A 305 9.85 7.50 -15.04
CA ASP A 305 11.30 7.60 -15.18
C ASP A 305 11.74 7.59 -16.65
N LEU A 306 11.16 6.71 -17.46
CA LEU A 306 11.45 6.63 -18.88
C LEU A 306 10.97 7.90 -19.63
N ALA A 307 9.76 8.37 -19.35
CA ALA A 307 9.20 9.57 -19.97
C ALA A 307 10.06 10.81 -19.67
N ARG A 308 10.49 11.00 -18.43
CA ARG A 308 11.38 12.10 -18.02
C ARG A 308 12.73 12.05 -18.76
N ARG A 309 13.36 10.86 -18.84
CA ARG A 309 14.62 10.66 -19.57
C ARG A 309 14.47 10.91 -21.05
N LEU A 310 13.39 10.42 -21.64
CA LEU A 310 13.09 10.60 -23.06
C LEU A 310 12.86 12.08 -23.39
N GLY A 311 12.01 12.78 -22.62
CA GLY A 311 11.74 14.21 -22.81
C GLY A 311 12.95 15.12 -22.60
N ALA A 312 13.92 14.69 -21.76
CA ALA A 312 15.18 15.41 -21.59
C ALA A 312 16.12 15.28 -22.83
N ARG A 313 16.17 14.07 -23.43
CA ARG A 313 17.00 13.80 -24.62
C ARG A 313 16.35 14.26 -25.92
N ARG A 314 15.03 14.21 -26.01
CA ARG A 314 14.21 14.56 -27.17
C ARG A 314 13.10 15.53 -26.76
N PRO A 315 13.47 16.83 -26.52
CA PRO A 315 12.48 17.84 -26.12
C PRO A 315 11.37 18.08 -27.17
N ASP A 316 11.63 17.75 -28.43
CA ASP A 316 10.71 17.82 -29.54
C ASP A 316 9.48 16.92 -29.35
N LEU A 317 9.59 15.83 -28.59
CA LEU A 317 8.47 14.93 -28.26
C LEU A 317 7.43 15.55 -27.32
N ARG A 318 7.72 16.66 -26.69
CA ARG A 318 6.77 17.39 -25.83
C ARG A 318 5.67 18.08 -26.60
N ASP A 319 5.95 18.40 -27.89
CA ASP A 319 4.97 18.96 -28.81
C ASP A 319 4.20 17.84 -29.51
N PRO A 320 2.85 17.75 -29.32
CA PRO A 320 2.05 16.73 -29.97
C PRO A 320 2.15 16.73 -31.48
N ALA A 321 2.46 17.88 -32.13
CA ALA A 321 2.57 17.95 -33.58
C ALA A 321 3.71 17.07 -34.14
N ASN A 322 4.76 16.81 -33.36
CA ASN A 322 5.88 15.98 -33.77
C ASN A 322 5.66 14.49 -33.59
N VAL A 323 4.61 14.09 -32.84
CA VAL A 323 4.32 12.70 -32.48
C VAL A 323 3.11 12.20 -33.24
N ALA A 324 3.28 11.09 -33.96
CA ALA A 324 2.16 10.40 -34.58
C ALA A 324 1.48 9.45 -33.59
N ARG A 325 2.27 8.64 -32.86
CA ARG A 325 1.77 7.66 -31.89
C ARG A 325 2.86 7.26 -30.87
N ILE A 326 2.43 6.94 -29.65
CA ILE A 326 3.25 6.32 -28.61
C ILE A 326 2.58 5.02 -28.19
N THR A 327 3.30 3.92 -28.25
CA THR A 327 2.82 2.59 -27.83
C THR A 327 3.70 2.05 -26.72
N LEU A 328 3.10 1.73 -25.58
CA LEU A 328 3.75 1.12 -24.42
C LEU A 328 3.44 -0.37 -24.42
N HIS A 329 4.42 -1.20 -24.76
CA HIS A 329 4.33 -2.67 -24.67
C HIS A 329 4.65 -3.08 -23.25
N THR A 330 3.68 -3.66 -22.55
CA THR A 330 3.76 -3.93 -21.11
C THR A 330 3.06 -5.24 -20.74
N SER A 331 3.02 -5.58 -19.44
CA SER A 331 2.34 -6.77 -18.96
C SER A 331 0.82 -6.69 -19.18
N HIS A 332 0.18 -7.86 -19.27
CA HIS A 332 -1.29 -7.97 -19.27
C HIS A 332 -1.90 -7.14 -18.14
N HIS A 333 -1.37 -7.32 -16.93
CA HIS A 333 -1.90 -6.66 -15.74
C HIS A 333 -1.86 -5.12 -15.85
N THR A 334 -0.71 -4.57 -16.25
CA THR A 334 -0.56 -3.12 -16.48
C THR A 334 -1.50 -2.63 -17.57
N HIS A 335 -1.60 -3.38 -18.68
CA HIS A 335 -2.47 -3.03 -19.82
C HIS A 335 -3.95 -2.92 -19.42
N VAL A 336 -4.46 -3.90 -18.63
CA VAL A 336 -5.90 -3.96 -18.28
C VAL A 336 -6.28 -3.20 -17.01
N VAL A 337 -5.32 -2.82 -16.17
CA VAL A 337 -5.61 -2.10 -14.91
C VAL A 337 -5.48 -0.59 -15.08
N ILE A 338 -4.34 -0.12 -15.58
CA ILE A 338 -4.05 1.33 -15.71
C ILE A 338 -3.82 1.77 -17.15
N GLY A 339 -3.78 0.84 -18.09
CA GLY A 339 -3.55 1.09 -19.51
C GLY A 339 -4.83 1.27 -20.33
N SER A 340 -4.65 1.42 -21.64
CA SER A 340 -5.77 1.54 -22.61
C SER A 340 -6.61 0.27 -22.73
N GLY A 341 -6.09 -0.90 -22.33
CA GLY A 341 -6.84 -2.17 -22.29
C GLY A 341 -7.85 -2.27 -21.15
N ALA A 342 -7.89 -1.31 -20.24
CA ALA A 342 -8.88 -1.27 -19.15
C ALA A 342 -10.33 -1.16 -19.66
N GLY A 343 -10.54 -0.67 -20.89
CA GLY A 343 -11.88 -0.40 -21.43
C GLY A 343 -12.61 0.68 -20.64
N ASP A 344 -11.88 1.62 -20.04
CA ASP A 344 -12.39 2.63 -19.13
C ASP A 344 -12.14 4.02 -19.73
N PRO A 345 -13.20 4.69 -20.27
CA PRO A 345 -13.05 5.97 -20.95
C PRO A 345 -12.53 7.10 -20.03
N GLN A 346 -12.74 7.01 -18.72
CA GLN A 346 -12.27 8.02 -17.76
C GLN A 346 -10.74 8.14 -17.77
N LYS A 347 -10.01 7.13 -18.25
CA LYS A 347 -8.56 7.18 -18.39
C LYS A 347 -8.06 8.17 -19.45
N TYR A 348 -8.96 8.73 -20.25
CA TYR A 348 -8.71 9.77 -21.25
C TYR A 348 -9.57 11.02 -21.04
N ASP A 349 -10.17 11.16 -19.84
CA ASP A 349 -11.03 12.29 -19.49
C ASP A 349 -10.22 13.36 -18.72
N PRO A 350 -10.02 14.57 -19.29
CA PRO A 350 -9.28 15.64 -18.63
C PRO A 350 -10.01 16.23 -17.41
N THR A 351 -11.27 15.87 -17.20
CA THR A 351 -12.08 16.27 -16.03
C THR A 351 -12.18 15.17 -14.96
N ALA A 352 -11.51 14.03 -15.18
CA ALA A 352 -11.51 12.92 -14.25
C ALA A 352 -10.90 13.30 -12.88
N SER A 353 -11.31 12.59 -11.84
CA SER A 353 -10.78 12.76 -10.49
C SER A 353 -9.27 12.46 -10.45
N ARG A 354 -8.58 13.05 -9.46
CA ARG A 354 -7.17 12.73 -9.20
C ARG A 354 -6.96 11.23 -9.06
N GLU A 355 -7.86 10.56 -8.35
CA GLU A 355 -7.83 9.13 -8.08
C GLU A 355 -7.96 8.29 -9.36
N THR A 356 -8.61 8.81 -10.39
CA THR A 356 -8.69 8.22 -11.73
C THR A 356 -7.43 8.51 -12.54
N LEU A 357 -6.93 9.75 -12.52
CA LEU A 357 -5.74 10.17 -13.25
C LEU A 357 -4.47 9.44 -12.77
N ASP A 358 -4.35 9.16 -11.47
CA ASP A 358 -3.21 8.40 -10.93
C ASP A 358 -3.22 6.89 -11.31
N HIS A 359 -4.29 6.45 -11.96
CA HIS A 359 -4.48 5.12 -12.54
C HIS A 359 -4.60 5.16 -14.08
N SER A 360 -4.17 6.25 -14.73
CA SER A 360 -4.12 6.38 -16.18
C SER A 360 -2.67 6.48 -16.67
N ILE A 361 -2.08 5.37 -17.11
CA ILE A 361 -0.72 5.38 -17.63
C ILE A 361 -0.56 6.28 -18.86
N PRO A 362 -1.55 6.40 -19.79
CA PRO A 362 -1.45 7.35 -20.90
C PRO A 362 -1.32 8.79 -20.42
N TYR A 363 -2.11 9.19 -19.40
CA TYR A 363 -2.00 10.52 -18.77
C TYR A 363 -0.65 10.73 -18.10
N ILE A 364 -0.29 9.78 -17.22
CA ILE A 364 0.93 9.84 -16.40
C ILE A 364 2.16 9.98 -17.30
N PHE A 365 2.27 9.13 -18.33
CA PHE A 365 3.38 9.17 -19.28
C PHE A 365 3.45 10.51 -20.01
N THR A 366 2.31 11.02 -20.48
CA THR A 366 2.23 12.28 -21.21
C THR A 366 2.73 13.46 -20.37
N VAL A 367 2.23 13.58 -19.13
CA VAL A 367 2.62 14.68 -18.24
C VAL A 367 4.09 14.59 -17.85
N ALA A 368 4.58 13.40 -17.51
CA ALA A 368 5.98 13.19 -17.16
C ALA A 368 6.92 13.51 -18.35
N LEU A 369 6.53 13.20 -19.59
CA LEU A 369 7.26 13.52 -20.80
C LEU A 369 7.31 15.04 -21.03
N GLN A 370 6.17 15.73 -20.91
CA GLN A 370 6.07 17.17 -21.18
C GLN A 370 6.78 17.99 -20.11
N ASP A 371 6.62 17.65 -18.83
CA ASP A 371 7.14 18.47 -17.73
C ASP A 371 8.58 18.09 -17.35
N GLY A 372 9.03 16.87 -17.68
CA GLY A 372 10.32 16.34 -17.24
C GLY A 372 10.38 16.08 -15.72
N ALA A 373 9.25 16.18 -15.05
CA ALA A 373 9.06 16.00 -13.60
C ALA A 373 7.71 15.36 -13.31
N TRP A 374 7.52 14.91 -12.06
CA TRP A 374 6.24 14.46 -11.55
C TRP A 374 6.04 15.02 -10.14
N ASP A 375 4.93 15.72 -9.93
CA ASP A 375 4.58 16.35 -8.67
C ASP A 375 3.20 15.88 -8.20
N HIS A 376 3.04 15.65 -6.88
CA HIS A 376 1.82 15.08 -6.31
C HIS A 376 0.61 16.05 -6.29
N VAL A 377 0.83 17.34 -6.56
CA VAL A 377 -0.19 18.38 -6.70
C VAL A 377 -0.26 18.89 -8.12
N ALA A 378 0.86 19.46 -8.61
CA ALA A 378 0.89 20.17 -9.88
C ALA A 378 0.58 19.25 -11.08
N SER A 379 1.07 18.00 -11.05
CA SER A 379 0.80 17.05 -12.14
C SER A 379 -0.66 16.61 -12.21
N TYR A 380 -1.46 16.85 -11.17
CA TYR A 380 -2.89 16.48 -11.11
C TYR A 380 -3.83 17.69 -11.13
N ALA A 381 -3.29 18.91 -11.24
CA ALA A 381 -4.12 20.10 -11.30
C ALA A 381 -5.08 20.07 -12.51
N PRO A 382 -6.36 20.45 -12.34
CA PRO A 382 -7.33 20.45 -13.44
C PRO A 382 -6.84 21.25 -14.67
N GLU A 383 -6.16 22.38 -14.43
CA GLU A 383 -5.59 23.22 -15.48
C GLU A 383 -4.46 22.47 -16.22
N ARG A 384 -3.71 21.60 -15.51
CA ARG A 384 -2.65 20.79 -16.11
C ARG A 384 -3.23 19.66 -16.95
N ALA A 385 -4.24 18.95 -16.44
CA ALA A 385 -4.92 17.88 -17.15
C ALA A 385 -5.70 18.38 -18.37
N GLY A 386 -6.34 19.56 -18.26
CA GLY A 386 -7.13 20.20 -19.32
C GLY A 386 -6.32 20.95 -20.36
N ARG A 387 -5.00 21.00 -20.29
CA ARG A 387 -4.16 21.72 -21.26
C ARG A 387 -4.29 21.09 -22.65
N ALA A 388 -4.54 21.91 -23.68
CA ALA A 388 -4.88 21.42 -25.01
C ALA A 388 -3.80 20.52 -25.63
N ASP A 389 -2.53 20.89 -25.49
CA ASP A 389 -1.39 20.11 -25.97
C ASP A 389 -1.21 18.79 -25.20
N THR A 390 -1.57 18.78 -23.93
CA THR A 390 -1.56 17.56 -23.10
C THR A 390 -2.68 16.60 -23.56
N VAL A 391 -3.89 17.09 -23.72
CA VAL A 391 -5.04 16.28 -24.18
C VAL A 391 -4.76 15.72 -25.58
N GLU A 392 -4.12 16.49 -26.48
CA GLU A 392 -3.77 16.02 -27.81
C GLU A 392 -2.72 14.91 -27.75
N LEU A 393 -1.62 15.10 -26.99
CA LEU A 393 -0.55 14.09 -26.85
C LEU A 393 -1.04 12.85 -26.11
N TRP A 394 -1.80 13.02 -25.06
CA TRP A 394 -2.38 11.94 -24.26
C TRP A 394 -3.19 10.95 -25.09
N ARG A 395 -3.99 11.47 -26.05
CA ARG A 395 -4.78 10.65 -26.98
C ARG A 395 -3.95 9.83 -27.97
N LYS A 396 -2.67 10.18 -28.14
CA LYS A 396 -1.70 9.43 -28.98
C LYS A 396 -0.96 8.34 -28.22
N VAL A 397 -1.13 8.27 -26.89
CA VAL A 397 -0.50 7.26 -26.02
C VAL A 397 -1.46 6.10 -25.79
N GLY A 398 -1.01 4.91 -26.11
CA GLY A 398 -1.73 3.67 -25.83
C GLY A 398 -0.82 2.59 -25.28
N THR A 399 -1.43 1.54 -24.73
CA THR A 399 -0.70 0.36 -24.24
C THR A 399 -1.05 -0.87 -25.08
N LEU A 400 -0.13 -1.81 -25.17
CA LEU A 400 -0.35 -3.16 -25.73
C LEU A 400 0.20 -4.19 -24.76
N GLU A 401 -0.55 -5.29 -24.61
CA GLU A 401 -0.03 -6.45 -23.90
C GLU A 401 1.11 -7.08 -24.69
N ASP A 402 2.17 -7.48 -23.98
CA ASP A 402 3.31 -8.22 -24.49
C ASP A 402 3.55 -9.42 -23.58
N ALA A 403 3.61 -10.61 -24.17
CA ALA A 403 3.69 -11.88 -23.46
C ALA A 403 4.99 -12.00 -22.63
N GLU A 404 6.11 -11.46 -23.10
CA GLU A 404 7.37 -11.49 -22.35
C GLU A 404 7.30 -10.58 -21.12
N TRP A 405 6.72 -9.39 -21.23
CA TRP A 405 6.51 -8.50 -20.07
C TRP A 405 5.49 -9.08 -19.10
N THR A 406 4.48 -9.81 -19.58
CA THR A 406 3.52 -10.55 -18.72
C THR A 406 4.22 -11.67 -17.97
N ARG A 407 5.07 -12.45 -18.62
CA ARG A 407 5.88 -13.49 -17.98
C ARG A 407 6.79 -12.90 -16.90
N ARG A 408 7.49 -11.82 -17.22
CA ARG A 408 8.39 -11.14 -16.28
C ARG A 408 7.67 -10.55 -15.08
N TYR A 409 6.46 -9.98 -15.28
CA TYR A 409 5.65 -9.45 -14.18
C TYR A 409 5.35 -10.53 -13.13
N HIS A 410 5.07 -11.75 -13.56
CA HIS A 410 4.74 -12.87 -12.68
C HIS A 410 5.94 -13.75 -12.29
N SER A 411 7.15 -13.40 -12.71
CA SER A 411 8.34 -14.18 -12.36
C SER A 411 8.56 -14.19 -10.84
N ASN A 412 8.90 -15.36 -10.30
CA ASN A 412 9.33 -15.51 -8.92
C ASN A 412 10.83 -15.22 -8.73
N ASP A 413 11.60 -15.13 -9.85
CA ASP A 413 12.98 -14.67 -9.81
C ASP A 413 13.01 -13.13 -9.76
N PRO A 414 13.49 -12.53 -8.65
CA PRO A 414 13.59 -11.07 -8.54
C PRO A 414 14.42 -10.43 -9.65
N ALA A 415 15.42 -11.13 -10.20
CA ALA A 415 16.27 -10.62 -11.27
C ALA A 415 15.55 -10.52 -12.62
N GLU A 416 14.53 -11.34 -12.86
CA GLU A 416 13.70 -11.30 -14.06
C GLU A 416 12.48 -10.39 -13.92
N LYS A 417 12.02 -10.16 -12.68
CA LYS A 417 10.79 -9.43 -12.39
C LYS A 417 10.81 -8.02 -12.99
N ALA A 418 9.74 -7.63 -13.67
CA ALA A 418 9.64 -6.34 -14.33
C ALA A 418 8.22 -5.78 -14.29
N PHE A 419 8.10 -4.47 -14.08
CA PHE A 419 6.84 -3.73 -14.00
C PHE A 419 6.75 -2.61 -15.07
N GLY A 420 7.77 -2.44 -15.88
CA GLY A 420 7.85 -1.51 -17.01
C GLY A 420 7.49 -2.18 -18.33
N GLY A 421 8.34 -1.95 -19.33
CA GLY A 421 8.11 -2.49 -20.67
C GLY A 421 8.99 -1.84 -21.73
N ARG A 422 8.57 -1.97 -22.98
CA ARG A 422 9.20 -1.41 -24.16
C ARG A 422 8.30 -0.32 -24.76
N ILE A 423 8.86 0.85 -25.05
CA ILE A 423 8.17 1.95 -25.74
C ILE A 423 8.53 1.95 -27.20
N GLU A 424 7.53 2.26 -28.04
CA GLU A 424 7.71 2.66 -29.45
C GLU A 424 7.08 4.04 -29.64
N VAL A 425 7.89 5.03 -30.05
CA VAL A 425 7.42 6.35 -30.45
C VAL A 425 7.56 6.46 -31.96
N GLU A 426 6.45 6.70 -32.63
CA GLU A 426 6.39 7.00 -34.06
C GLU A 426 6.22 8.51 -34.23
N LEU A 427 7.17 9.17 -34.87
CA LEU A 427 7.14 10.59 -35.15
C LEU A 427 6.33 10.92 -36.41
N ALA A 428 5.90 12.16 -36.51
CA ALA A 428 5.12 12.64 -37.66
C ALA A 428 5.89 12.55 -39.01
N ASP A 429 7.20 12.58 -38.99
CA ASP A 429 8.09 12.40 -40.14
C ASP A 429 8.44 10.94 -40.50
N GLY A 430 7.95 9.99 -39.67
CA GLY A 430 8.17 8.56 -39.82
C GLY A 430 9.38 7.99 -39.07
N GLU A 431 10.16 8.82 -38.36
CA GLU A 431 11.21 8.32 -37.45
C GLU A 431 10.60 7.48 -36.37
N ARG A 432 11.32 6.45 -35.93
CA ARG A 432 10.90 5.59 -34.79
C ARG A 432 11.95 5.57 -33.70
N ILE A 433 11.51 5.70 -32.46
CA ILE A 433 12.32 5.58 -31.27
C ILE A 433 11.82 4.37 -30.48
N VAL A 434 12.76 3.50 -30.08
CA VAL A 434 12.47 2.31 -29.26
C VAL A 434 13.37 2.32 -28.02
N GLU A 435 12.79 2.18 -26.84
CA GLU A 435 13.52 2.07 -25.59
C GLU A 435 12.83 1.10 -24.64
N GLU A 436 13.55 0.64 -23.61
CA GLU A 436 13.04 -0.30 -22.61
C GLU A 436 13.41 0.17 -21.21
N ILE A 437 12.52 -0.17 -20.27
CA ILE A 437 12.75 -0.05 -18.84
C ILE A 437 12.09 -1.22 -18.12
N ALA A 438 12.85 -1.97 -17.33
CA ALA A 438 12.31 -3.15 -16.62
C ALA A 438 11.63 -2.75 -15.31
N VAL A 439 12.27 -1.91 -14.51
CA VAL A 439 11.80 -1.47 -13.19
C VAL A 439 12.06 0.02 -13.01
N ALA A 440 11.35 0.64 -12.09
CA ALA A 440 11.58 2.04 -11.71
C ALA A 440 12.99 2.26 -11.15
N ASP A 441 13.51 3.48 -11.25
CA ASP A 441 14.85 3.83 -10.75
C ASP A 441 14.98 3.56 -9.24
N ALA A 442 13.95 3.85 -8.47
CA ALA A 442 13.90 3.64 -7.02
C ALA A 442 13.72 2.17 -6.59
N HIS A 443 13.41 1.25 -7.52
CA HIS A 443 13.27 -0.17 -7.23
C HIS A 443 14.59 -0.77 -6.70
N PRO A 444 14.58 -1.81 -5.82
CA PRO A 444 15.81 -2.46 -5.34
C PRO A 444 16.79 -2.92 -6.44
N LEU A 445 16.29 -3.20 -7.64
CA LEU A 445 17.08 -3.54 -8.83
C LEU A 445 17.11 -2.41 -9.88
N GLY A 446 16.65 -1.22 -9.53
CA GLY A 446 16.64 -0.04 -10.40
C GLY A 446 17.98 0.67 -10.47
N ALA A 447 18.02 1.72 -11.25
CA ALA A 447 19.25 2.50 -11.48
C ALA A 447 19.71 3.28 -10.22
N ARG A 448 18.77 3.59 -9.29
CA ARG A 448 19.03 4.35 -8.05
C ARG A 448 18.15 3.80 -6.91
N PRO A 449 18.46 2.58 -6.41
CA PRO A 449 17.68 1.99 -5.33
C PRO A 449 17.57 2.91 -4.12
N PHE A 450 16.37 3.05 -3.56
CA PHE A 450 16.16 3.90 -2.38
C PHE A 450 16.89 3.35 -1.15
N GLY A 451 17.72 4.22 -0.55
CA GLY A 451 18.29 4.04 0.78
C GLY A 451 17.71 5.04 1.78
N ARG A 452 18.19 5.01 3.03
CA ARG A 452 17.74 5.89 4.12
C ARG A 452 17.73 7.37 3.71
N ALA A 453 18.76 7.84 3.03
CA ALA A 453 18.87 9.23 2.61
C ALA A 453 17.74 9.65 1.65
N ASP A 454 17.30 8.74 0.77
CA ASP A 454 16.20 9.02 -0.16
C ASP A 454 14.85 9.11 0.56
N TYR A 455 14.59 8.24 1.56
CA TYR A 455 13.38 8.34 2.39
C TYR A 455 13.36 9.63 3.22
N VAL A 456 14.49 10.02 3.78
CA VAL A 456 14.64 11.29 4.50
C VAL A 456 14.42 12.47 3.55
N ALA A 457 14.99 12.45 2.35
CA ALA A 457 14.79 13.48 1.35
C ALA A 457 13.33 13.58 0.90
N LYS A 458 12.67 12.45 0.68
CA LYS A 458 11.23 12.38 0.37
C LYS A 458 10.39 12.98 1.50
N PHE A 459 10.66 12.63 2.76
CA PHE A 459 9.95 13.21 3.90
C PHE A 459 10.13 14.72 3.98
N ARG A 460 11.37 15.22 3.88
CA ARG A 460 11.66 16.66 3.90
C ARG A 460 10.94 17.39 2.77
N GLY A 461 10.96 16.86 1.55
CA GLY A 461 10.30 17.47 0.40
C GLY A 461 8.77 17.50 0.54
N LEU A 462 8.16 16.42 1.04
CA LEU A 462 6.71 16.32 1.24
C LEU A 462 6.22 17.10 2.47
N ALA A 463 7.10 17.38 3.42
CA ALA A 463 6.82 18.15 4.62
C ALA A 463 7.08 19.66 4.44
N GLU A 464 7.74 20.07 3.35
CA GLU A 464 8.06 21.47 3.10
C GLU A 464 6.79 22.33 3.04
N GLY A 465 6.77 23.43 3.84
CA GLY A 465 5.60 24.31 3.95
C GLY A 465 4.44 23.74 4.77
N VAL A 466 4.47 22.46 5.16
CA VAL A 466 3.46 21.81 6.01
C VAL A 466 3.95 21.72 7.46
N LEU A 467 5.16 21.27 7.68
CA LEU A 467 5.79 21.16 9.00
C LEU A 467 6.88 22.22 9.20
N ALA A 468 7.07 22.64 10.44
CA ALA A 468 8.24 23.43 10.80
C ALA A 468 9.52 22.59 10.67
N PRO A 469 10.69 23.19 10.31
CA PRO A 469 11.94 22.46 10.19
C PRO A 469 12.31 21.66 11.45
N GLU A 470 12.03 22.22 12.63
CA GLU A 470 12.29 21.60 13.94
C GLU A 470 11.42 20.36 14.16
N GLU A 471 10.18 20.38 13.65
CA GLU A 471 9.27 19.22 13.73
C GLU A 471 9.71 18.10 12.79
N ILE A 472 10.20 18.44 11.59
CA ILE A 472 10.80 17.47 10.66
C ILE A 472 11.99 16.80 11.32
N ASP A 473 12.92 17.57 11.90
CA ASP A 473 14.13 17.02 12.55
C ASP A 473 13.77 16.20 13.79
N ARG A 474 12.79 16.64 14.61
CA ARG A 474 12.29 15.91 15.77
C ARG A 474 11.76 14.53 15.36
N PHE A 475 10.88 14.50 14.34
CA PHE A 475 10.28 13.24 13.88
C PHE A 475 11.33 12.27 13.34
N LEU A 476 12.26 12.75 12.49
CA LEU A 476 13.31 11.92 11.91
C LEU A 476 14.24 11.34 13.00
N ALA A 477 14.68 12.17 13.97
CA ALA A 477 15.50 11.72 15.08
C ALA A 477 14.80 10.66 15.93
N LEU A 478 13.48 10.78 16.12
CA LEU A 478 12.71 9.80 16.86
C LEU A 478 12.55 8.50 16.06
N ALA A 479 12.23 8.58 14.78
CA ALA A 479 12.07 7.43 13.90
C ALA A 479 13.37 6.61 13.77
N GLU A 480 14.52 7.26 13.71
CA GLU A 480 15.83 6.59 13.67
C GLU A 480 16.13 5.78 14.96
N ARG A 481 15.58 6.22 16.08
CA ARG A 481 15.71 5.53 17.37
C ARG A 481 14.58 4.54 17.64
N LEU A 482 13.77 4.19 16.67
CA LEU A 482 12.58 3.35 16.85
C LEU A 482 12.81 2.11 17.73
N PRO A 483 13.88 1.30 17.56
CA PRO A 483 14.13 0.14 18.42
C PRO A 483 14.29 0.50 19.91
N GLU A 484 14.79 1.68 20.19
CA GLU A 484 15.16 2.14 21.53
C GLU A 484 14.01 2.84 22.27
N LEU A 485 12.90 3.11 21.56
CA LEU A 485 11.81 3.89 22.12
C LEU A 485 11.09 3.14 23.23
N GLY A 486 10.96 3.82 24.37
CA GLY A 486 10.13 3.37 25.47
C GLY A 486 8.64 3.56 25.20
N ALA A 487 7.82 3.01 26.09
CA ALA A 487 6.37 2.96 25.95
C ALA A 487 5.71 4.31 25.64
N HIS A 488 6.10 5.38 26.33
CA HIS A 488 5.48 6.70 26.14
C HIS A 488 6.03 7.47 24.93
N GLU A 489 7.22 7.10 24.43
CA GLU A 489 7.88 7.81 23.33
C GLU A 489 7.22 7.53 21.97
N LEU A 490 6.53 6.39 21.82
CA LEU A 490 5.86 6.04 20.56
C LEU A 490 4.77 7.04 20.17
N ARG A 491 4.18 7.77 21.11
CA ARG A 491 3.22 8.87 20.80
C ARG A 491 3.89 10.02 20.07
N GLY A 492 5.21 10.14 20.16
CA GLY A 492 5.98 11.10 19.38
C GLY A 492 6.12 10.74 17.90
N LEU A 493 5.81 9.50 17.49
CA LEU A 493 5.78 9.08 16.07
C LEU A 493 4.50 9.61 15.39
N THR A 494 4.29 10.90 15.49
CA THR A 494 3.25 11.68 14.83
C THR A 494 3.83 13.00 14.37
N VAL A 495 3.11 13.74 13.54
CA VAL A 495 3.52 15.05 13.01
C VAL A 495 2.52 16.13 13.36
N THR A 496 3.04 17.33 13.67
CA THR A 496 2.24 18.51 13.98
C THR A 496 2.48 19.58 12.92
N PRO A 497 1.47 19.95 12.10
CA PRO A 497 1.63 20.95 11.05
C PRO A 497 1.78 22.37 11.64
N ILE A 498 2.36 23.29 10.85
CA ILE A 498 2.46 24.72 11.19
C ILE A 498 1.06 25.29 11.42
N ASP A 499 0.17 25.02 10.48
CA ASP A 499 -1.24 25.38 10.55
C ASP A 499 -2.07 24.08 10.43
N ASP A 500 -3.04 23.88 11.31
CA ASP A 500 -3.91 22.73 11.23
C ASP A 500 -4.93 22.90 10.09
N PRO A 501 -4.84 22.12 8.99
CA PRO A 501 -5.76 22.27 7.87
C PRO A 501 -7.23 22.04 8.24
N LEU A 502 -7.53 21.25 9.26
CA LEU A 502 -8.91 21.00 9.69
C LEU A 502 -9.56 22.24 10.29
N ARG A 503 -8.77 23.14 10.89
CA ARG A 503 -9.29 24.44 11.40
C ARG A 503 -9.58 25.45 10.31
N THR A 504 -8.86 25.38 9.19
CA THR A 504 -8.98 26.32 8.07
C THR A 504 -9.91 25.81 6.96
N HIS A 505 -10.11 24.52 6.87
CA HIS A 505 -10.97 23.86 5.88
C HIS A 505 -12.00 22.98 6.61
N PRO A 506 -13.06 23.55 7.17
CA PRO A 506 -14.06 22.77 7.88
C PRO A 506 -14.75 21.77 6.96
N VAL A 507 -14.95 20.58 7.45
CA VAL A 507 -15.73 19.54 6.75
C VAL A 507 -17.20 19.66 7.11
N PRO A 508 -18.14 19.19 6.25
CA PRO A 508 -19.55 19.11 6.59
C PRO A 508 -19.78 18.31 7.89
N GLU A 509 -20.77 18.72 8.68
CA GLU A 509 -21.18 18.00 9.88
C GLU A 509 -21.63 16.58 9.55
N GLY A 510 -21.19 15.60 10.37
CA GLY A 510 -21.60 14.21 10.28
C GLY A 510 -22.60 13.83 11.38
N VAL A 511 -22.65 12.53 11.70
CA VAL A 511 -23.49 12.02 12.80
C VAL A 511 -22.83 12.24 14.16
N PHE A 512 -21.50 12.35 14.21
CA PHE A 512 -20.69 12.49 15.41
C PHE A 512 -20.21 13.90 15.61
#